data_9519a7f8866818305d4b163cbec46086
#
_entry.id   9519a7f8866818305d4b163cbec46086
#
_cell.length_a   1.000
_cell.length_b   1.000
_cell.length_c   1.000
_cell.angle_alpha   90.00
_cell.angle_beta   90.00
_cell.angle_gamma   90.00
#
_symmetry.space_group_name_H-M   'P 1'
#
loop_
_entity.id
_entity.type
_entity.pdbx_description
1 polymer ?
#
loop_
_entity_poly.entity_id
_entity_poly.type
_entity_poly.pdbx_seq_one_letter_code
_entity_poly.pdbx_strand_id
1 'polypeptide(L)'
;MLGELLHDEEVLFSVWLTLKVAAVCLALHLITAVPLALWARSPKAPFRQTLNFVVTLPLVFPPIALGYLLLMALGQTGLGEPLQRLFGVRLIFSQAAVVLAAYIAGLPLVIKPVQAALGSETVRKLTEAARVTGA
;
A
#
# COMPACT_ATOMS: atom_id res chain seq x y z
N MET A 1 -13.25 6.13 -33.06
CA MET A 1 -13.55 5.96 -31.63
C MET A 1 -12.29 5.82 -30.76
N LEU A 2 -11.45 4.82 -30.89
CA LEU A 2 -10.20 4.73 -30.09
C LEU A 2 -9.19 5.84 -30.42
N GLY A 3 -9.10 6.29 -31.66
CA GLY A 3 -8.21 7.37 -32.08
C GLY A 3 -8.63 8.76 -31.58
N GLU A 4 -9.91 9.01 -31.40
CA GLU A 4 -10.43 10.27 -30.84
C GLU A 4 -10.20 10.32 -29.32
N LEU A 5 -10.38 9.21 -28.61
CA LEU A 5 -10.11 9.11 -27.17
C LEU A 5 -8.63 9.35 -26.83
N LEU A 6 -7.70 8.99 -27.72
CA LEU A 6 -6.27 9.22 -27.52
C LEU A 6 -5.82 10.67 -27.80
N HIS A 7 -6.69 11.49 -28.40
CA HIS A 7 -6.44 12.93 -28.62
C HIS A 7 -7.13 13.83 -27.60
N ASP A 8 -7.92 13.24 -26.69
CA ASP A 8 -8.60 13.98 -25.63
C ASP A 8 -7.59 14.26 -24.51
N GLU A 9 -7.24 15.52 -24.30
CA GLU A 9 -6.26 15.94 -23.28
C GLU A 9 -6.64 15.45 -21.88
N GLU A 10 -7.94 15.36 -21.58
CA GLU A 10 -8.44 14.87 -20.29
C GLU A 10 -8.16 13.37 -20.09
N VAL A 11 -8.32 12.57 -21.16
CA VAL A 11 -8.03 11.13 -21.13
C VAL A 11 -6.53 10.88 -20.96
N LEU A 12 -5.70 11.59 -21.71
CA LEU A 12 -4.25 11.49 -21.60
C LEU A 12 -3.76 11.90 -20.20
N PHE A 13 -4.32 12.98 -19.65
CA PHE A 13 -4.01 13.41 -18.29
C PHE A 13 -4.39 12.34 -17.26
N SER A 14 -5.59 11.75 -17.41
CA SER A 14 -6.07 10.71 -16.49
C SER A 14 -5.23 9.45 -16.54
N VAL A 15 -4.83 9.01 -17.73
CA VAL A 15 -3.93 7.89 -17.94
C VAL A 15 -2.56 8.17 -17.32
N TRP A 16 -2.00 9.34 -17.59
CA TRP A 16 -0.70 9.74 -17.03
C TRP A 16 -0.73 9.80 -15.50
N LEU A 17 -1.78 10.39 -14.94
CA LEU A 17 -1.97 10.45 -13.48
C LEU A 17 -2.04 9.04 -12.87
N THR A 18 -2.80 8.15 -13.49
CA THR A 18 -2.94 6.75 -13.03
C THR A 18 -1.60 6.03 -13.06
N LEU A 19 -0.84 6.16 -14.15
CA LEU A 19 0.48 5.54 -14.27
C LEU A 19 1.46 6.09 -13.23
N LYS A 20 1.45 7.40 -13.01
CA LYS A 20 2.28 8.06 -11.99
C LYS A 20 1.94 7.57 -10.59
N VAL A 21 0.66 7.55 -10.23
CA VAL A 21 0.20 7.06 -8.93
C VAL A 21 0.57 5.58 -8.75
N ALA A 22 0.34 4.75 -9.77
CA ALA A 22 0.68 3.33 -9.73
C ALA A 22 2.18 3.10 -9.53
N ALA A 23 3.03 3.82 -10.27
CA ALA A 23 4.49 3.71 -10.14
C ALA A 23 4.98 4.13 -8.75
N VAL A 24 4.47 5.24 -8.21
CA VAL A 24 4.81 5.72 -6.86
C VAL A 24 4.33 4.72 -5.80
N CYS A 25 3.10 4.23 -5.89
CA CYS A 25 2.58 3.24 -4.97
C CYS A 25 3.37 1.93 -5.03
N LEU A 26 3.73 1.46 -6.23
CA LEU A 26 4.56 0.27 -6.39
C LEU A 26 5.92 0.44 -5.71
N ALA A 27 6.60 1.56 -5.94
CA ALA A 27 7.86 1.86 -5.30
C ALA A 27 7.73 1.90 -3.77
N LEU A 28 6.70 2.57 -3.24
CA LEU A 28 6.42 2.63 -1.81
C LEU A 28 6.17 1.23 -1.22
N HIS A 29 5.38 0.39 -1.89
CA HIS A 29 5.13 -0.98 -1.43
C HIS A 29 6.39 -1.84 -1.43
N LEU A 30 7.24 -1.73 -2.48
CA LEU A 30 8.50 -2.46 -2.52
C LEU A 30 9.45 -2.05 -1.38
N ILE A 31 9.53 -0.75 -1.10
CA ILE A 31 10.42 -0.21 -0.08
C ILE A 31 9.91 -0.47 1.34
N THR A 32 8.60 -0.49 1.57
CA THR A 32 8.03 -0.56 2.91
C THR A 32 7.28 -1.85 3.19
N ALA A 33 6.36 -2.27 2.31
CA ALA A 33 5.48 -3.41 2.56
C ALA A 33 6.22 -4.74 2.49
N VAL A 34 7.18 -4.89 1.54
CA VAL A 34 7.98 -6.11 1.43
C VAL A 34 8.89 -6.31 2.65
N PRO A 35 9.72 -5.34 3.08
CA PRO A 35 10.49 -5.48 4.32
C PRO A 35 9.61 -5.69 5.55
N LEU A 36 8.46 -5.04 5.63
CA LEU A 36 7.51 -5.21 6.72
C LEU A 36 6.93 -6.64 6.76
N ALA A 37 6.61 -7.21 5.59
CA ALA A 37 6.16 -8.59 5.48
C ALA A 37 7.24 -9.60 5.92
N LEU A 38 8.50 -9.35 5.52
CA LEU A 38 9.66 -10.15 5.93
C LEU A 38 9.90 -10.08 7.43
N TRP A 39 9.84 -8.88 8.00
CA TRP A 39 9.98 -8.68 9.44
C TRP A 39 8.87 -9.37 10.24
N ALA A 40 7.62 -9.24 9.80
CA ALA A 40 6.47 -9.85 10.44
C ALA A 40 6.42 -11.39 10.32
N ARG A 41 7.28 -11.99 9.50
CA ARG A 41 7.47 -13.45 9.41
C ARG A 41 8.06 -14.02 10.70
N SER A 42 8.94 -13.28 11.38
CA SER A 42 9.62 -13.77 12.57
C SER A 42 8.62 -14.02 13.70
N PRO A 43 8.61 -15.22 14.32
CA PRO A 43 7.74 -15.49 15.46
C PRO A 43 8.03 -14.59 16.68
N LYS A 44 9.25 -14.04 16.73
CA LYS A 44 9.73 -13.16 17.79
C LYS A 44 9.49 -11.68 17.50
N ALA A 45 8.90 -11.32 16.34
CA ALA A 45 8.64 -9.93 15.99
C ALA A 45 7.60 -9.33 16.95
N PRO A 46 7.95 -8.28 17.71
CA PRO A 46 7.02 -7.61 18.58
C PRO A 46 5.89 -6.99 17.72
N PHE A 47 4.69 -6.91 18.30
CA PHE A 47 3.50 -6.33 17.63
C PHE A 47 3.07 -6.99 16.30
N ARG A 48 3.58 -8.18 15.97
CA ARG A 48 3.22 -8.91 14.75
C ARG A 48 1.71 -9.08 14.59
N GLN A 49 1.02 -9.44 15.67
CA GLN A 49 -0.44 -9.64 15.62
C GLN A 49 -1.18 -8.33 15.38
N THR A 50 -0.77 -7.27 16.04
CA THR A 50 -1.34 -5.92 15.85
C THR A 50 -1.10 -5.44 14.42
N LEU A 51 0.11 -5.62 13.89
CA LEU A 51 0.42 -5.27 12.49
C LEU A 51 -0.49 -6.03 11.52
N ASN A 52 -0.59 -7.36 11.69
CA ASN A 52 -1.45 -8.18 10.84
C ASN A 52 -2.92 -7.78 10.93
N PHE A 53 -3.39 -7.41 12.11
CA PHE A 53 -4.74 -6.89 12.31
C PHE A 53 -4.94 -5.57 11.54
N VAL A 54 -4.07 -4.58 11.79
CA VAL A 54 -4.15 -3.26 11.14
C VAL A 54 -4.07 -3.37 9.62
N VAL A 55 -3.13 -4.17 9.11
CA VAL A 55 -2.99 -4.40 7.66
C VAL A 55 -4.23 -5.09 7.06
N THR A 56 -4.95 -5.89 7.84
CA THR A 56 -6.15 -6.59 7.34
C THR A 56 -7.38 -5.67 7.34
N LEU A 57 -7.41 -4.61 8.14
CA LEU A 57 -8.55 -3.69 8.23
C LEU A 57 -9.04 -3.18 6.86
N PRO A 58 -8.18 -2.72 5.94
CA PRO A 58 -8.61 -2.26 4.63
C PRO A 58 -9.32 -3.32 3.78
N LEU A 59 -9.04 -4.62 4.00
CA LEU A 59 -9.74 -5.70 3.29
C LEU A 59 -11.14 -5.98 3.83
N VAL A 60 -11.36 -5.70 5.11
CA VAL A 60 -12.67 -5.93 5.77
C VAL A 60 -13.63 -4.81 5.44
N PHE A 61 -13.14 -3.59 5.31
CA PHE A 61 -13.98 -2.43 5.00
C PHE A 61 -14.36 -2.40 3.52
N PRO A 62 -15.64 -2.12 3.19
CA PRO A 62 -16.01 -1.78 1.82
C PRO A 62 -15.19 -0.59 1.32
N PRO A 63 -14.81 -0.55 0.02
CA PRO A 63 -13.98 0.54 -0.53
C PRO A 63 -14.55 1.94 -0.27
N ILE A 64 -15.87 2.09 -0.31
CA ILE A 64 -16.56 3.35 -0.01
C ILE A 64 -16.34 3.77 1.46
N ALA A 65 -16.46 2.82 2.39
CA ALA A 65 -16.26 3.10 3.81
C ALA A 65 -14.79 3.45 4.10
N LEU A 66 -13.85 2.75 3.47
CA LEU A 66 -12.42 3.06 3.57
C LEU A 66 -12.11 4.47 3.05
N GLY A 67 -12.66 4.84 1.88
CA GLY A 67 -12.52 6.18 1.32
C GLY A 67 -13.08 7.26 2.25
N TYR A 68 -14.25 7.03 2.84
CA TYR A 68 -14.86 7.94 3.79
C TYR A 68 -14.02 8.11 5.07
N LEU A 69 -13.52 7.00 5.63
CA LEU A 69 -12.64 7.04 6.80
C LEU A 69 -11.34 7.79 6.51
N LEU A 70 -10.75 7.59 5.35
CA LEU A 70 -9.55 8.33 4.93
C LEU A 70 -9.87 9.82 4.73
N LEU A 71 -11.02 10.15 4.16
CA LEU A 71 -11.46 11.54 4.00
C LEU A 71 -11.63 12.22 5.37
N MET A 72 -12.22 11.54 6.34
CA MET A 72 -12.35 12.07 7.70
C MET A 72 -10.98 12.20 8.39
N ALA A 73 -10.15 11.17 8.27
CA ALA A 73 -8.84 11.16 8.92
C ALA A 73 -7.89 12.23 8.36
N LEU A 74 -7.90 12.43 7.03
CA LEU A 74 -7.06 13.43 6.36
C LEU A 74 -7.74 14.80 6.24
N GLY A 75 -9.01 14.89 6.64
CA GLY A 75 -9.81 16.10 6.64
C GLY A 75 -9.35 17.14 7.66
N GLN A 76 -9.95 18.32 7.57
CA GLN A 76 -9.67 19.43 8.50
C GLN A 76 -10.07 19.09 9.95
N THR A 77 -11.00 18.17 10.14
CA THR A 77 -11.42 17.68 11.46
C THR A 77 -10.54 16.56 12.00
N GLY A 78 -9.58 16.06 11.22
CA GLY A 78 -8.67 14.97 11.57
C GLY A 78 -7.21 15.41 11.57
N LEU A 79 -6.35 14.58 10.98
CA LEU A 79 -4.91 14.83 10.87
C LEU A 79 -4.54 15.87 9.82
N GLY A 80 -5.49 16.26 8.95
CA GLY A 80 -5.24 17.20 7.85
C GLY A 80 -4.90 18.60 8.33
N GLU A 81 -5.54 19.09 9.39
CA GLU A 81 -5.25 20.43 9.94
C GLU A 81 -3.82 20.54 10.51
N PRO A 82 -3.36 19.63 11.42
CA PRO A 82 -2.00 19.69 11.91
C PRO A 82 -0.95 19.47 10.81
N LEU A 83 -1.21 18.62 9.84
CA LEU A 83 -0.31 18.40 8.69
C LEU A 83 -0.24 19.63 7.79
N GLN A 84 -1.35 20.31 7.56
CA GLN A 84 -1.37 21.57 6.82
C GLN A 84 -0.60 22.68 7.55
N ARG A 85 -0.71 22.76 8.87
CA ARG A 85 0.04 23.74 9.68
C ARG A 85 1.54 23.47 9.68
N LEU A 86 1.95 22.20 9.70
CA LEU A 86 3.36 21.80 9.76
C LEU A 86 4.05 21.85 8.40
N PHE A 87 3.37 21.39 7.35
CA PHE A 87 3.97 21.19 6.01
C PHE A 87 3.41 22.13 4.95
N GLY A 88 2.40 22.94 5.26
CA GLY A 88 1.76 23.85 4.30
C GLY A 88 0.98 23.16 3.18
N VAL A 89 0.80 21.84 3.25
CA VAL A 89 0.21 21.03 2.18
C VAL A 89 -1.23 20.64 2.54
N ARG A 90 -2.18 20.98 1.67
CA ARG A 90 -3.54 20.45 1.75
C ARG A 90 -3.55 19.03 1.21
N LEU A 91 -3.80 18.05 2.07
CA LEU A 91 -3.87 16.64 1.67
C LEU A 91 -5.16 16.32 0.93
N ILE A 92 -6.31 16.88 1.35
CA ILE A 92 -7.59 16.61 0.71
C ILE A 92 -7.59 17.12 -0.74
N PHE A 93 -8.12 16.29 -1.65
CA PHE A 93 -8.18 16.54 -3.10
C PHE A 93 -6.83 16.82 -3.76
N SER A 94 -5.73 16.32 -3.16
CA SER A 94 -4.40 16.38 -3.75
C SER A 94 -3.96 15.03 -4.33
N GLN A 95 -2.99 15.05 -5.23
CA GLN A 95 -2.36 13.82 -5.75
C GLN A 95 -1.73 13.00 -4.61
N ALA A 96 -1.22 13.66 -3.58
CA ALA A 96 -0.68 13.00 -2.40
C ALA A 96 -1.73 12.18 -1.63
N ALA A 97 -2.95 12.68 -1.50
CA ALA A 97 -4.05 11.92 -0.89
C ALA A 97 -4.43 10.69 -1.71
N VAL A 98 -4.43 10.79 -3.04
CA VAL A 98 -4.70 9.64 -3.94
C VAL A 98 -3.63 8.57 -3.75
N VAL A 99 -2.35 8.96 -3.74
CA VAL A 99 -1.23 8.02 -3.49
C VAL A 99 -1.36 7.37 -2.12
N LEU A 100 -1.65 8.15 -1.08
CA LEU A 100 -1.79 7.64 0.29
C LEU A 100 -2.96 6.66 0.42
N ALA A 101 -4.10 7.00 -0.16
CA ALA A 101 -5.28 6.12 -0.19
C ALA A 101 -5.00 4.81 -0.94
N ALA A 102 -4.40 4.90 -2.12
CA ALA A 102 -4.03 3.73 -2.91
C ALA A 102 -2.97 2.87 -2.21
N TYR A 103 -2.02 3.51 -1.53
CA TYR A 103 -1.00 2.81 -0.73
C TYR A 103 -1.63 2.06 0.45
N ILE A 104 -2.49 2.70 1.24
CA ILE A 104 -3.17 2.05 2.39
C ILE A 104 -4.04 0.89 1.92
N ALA A 105 -4.83 1.09 0.86
CA ALA A 105 -5.68 0.03 0.31
C ALA A 105 -4.87 -1.13 -0.28
N GLY A 106 -3.70 -0.87 -0.84
CA GLY A 106 -2.81 -1.85 -1.44
C GLY A 106 -1.96 -2.64 -0.44
N LEU A 107 -1.73 -2.11 0.77
CA LEU A 107 -0.88 -2.76 1.78
C LEU A 107 -1.22 -4.25 2.02
N PRO A 108 -2.48 -4.63 2.27
CA PRO A 108 -2.81 -6.03 2.51
C PRO A 108 -2.60 -6.90 1.27
N LEU A 109 -2.81 -6.34 0.07
CA LEU A 109 -2.64 -7.06 -1.21
C LEU A 109 -1.17 -7.39 -1.51
N VAL A 110 -0.24 -6.67 -0.92
CA VAL A 110 1.21 -6.94 -1.01
C VAL A 110 1.68 -7.80 0.16
N ILE A 111 1.34 -7.42 1.39
CA ILE A 111 1.85 -8.07 2.61
C ILE A 111 1.34 -9.51 2.72
N LYS A 112 0.05 -9.77 2.48
CA LYS A 112 -0.53 -11.10 2.64
C LYS A 112 0.03 -12.15 1.67
N PRO A 113 0.12 -11.90 0.35
CA PRO A 113 0.75 -12.84 -0.58
C PRO A 113 2.23 -13.08 -0.27
N VAL A 114 2.98 -12.04 0.11
CA VAL A 114 4.40 -12.19 0.48
C VAL A 114 4.54 -13.08 1.71
N GLN A 115 3.73 -12.86 2.75
CA GLN A 115 3.72 -13.71 3.94
C GLN A 115 3.35 -15.17 3.60
N ALA A 116 2.33 -15.37 2.75
CA ALA A 116 1.90 -16.69 2.30
C ALA A 116 3.00 -17.42 1.51
N ALA A 117 3.63 -16.74 0.56
CA ALA A 117 4.73 -17.29 -0.22
C ALA A 117 5.91 -17.70 0.67
N LEU A 118 6.30 -16.84 1.60
CA LEU A 118 7.40 -17.11 2.54
C LEU A 118 7.08 -18.20 3.56
N GLY A 119 5.82 -18.40 3.89
CA GLY A 119 5.33 -19.46 4.77
C GLY A 119 5.15 -20.81 4.05
N SER A 120 5.30 -20.85 2.73
CA SER A 120 5.08 -22.06 1.96
C SER A 120 6.12 -23.15 2.28
N GLU A 121 5.69 -24.40 2.21
CA GLU A 121 6.56 -25.56 2.42
C GLU A 121 7.71 -25.63 1.41
N THR A 122 7.48 -25.15 0.19
CA THR A 122 8.49 -25.07 -0.87
C THR A 122 9.65 -24.16 -0.46
N VAL A 123 9.37 -22.95 0.04
CA VAL A 123 10.41 -22.02 0.49
C VAL A 123 11.16 -22.58 1.70
N ARG A 124 10.45 -23.26 2.60
CA ARG A 124 11.10 -23.93 3.75
C ARG A 124 12.07 -25.01 3.29
N LYS A 125 11.64 -25.90 2.40
CA LYS A 125 12.49 -26.97 1.84
C LYS A 125 13.70 -26.41 1.10
N LEU A 126 13.52 -25.36 0.31
CA LEU A 126 14.62 -24.69 -0.39
C LEU A 126 15.63 -24.07 0.58
N THR A 127 15.15 -23.45 1.64
CA THR A 127 16.01 -22.85 2.68
C THR A 127 16.79 -23.93 3.45
N GLU A 128 16.14 -25.06 3.76
CA GLU A 128 16.80 -26.19 4.40
C GLU A 128 17.87 -26.82 3.49
N ALA A 129 17.55 -27.01 2.19
CA ALA A 129 18.51 -27.51 1.21
C ALA A 129 19.71 -26.57 1.05
N ALA A 130 19.49 -25.27 0.97
CA ALA A 130 20.55 -24.27 0.88
C ALA A 130 21.48 -24.32 2.10
N ARG A 131 20.94 -24.48 3.31
CA ARG A 131 21.74 -24.63 4.53
C ARG A 131 22.60 -25.89 4.54
N VAL A 132 22.09 -26.99 4.01
CA VAL A 132 22.84 -28.26 3.92
C VAL A 132 23.96 -28.17 2.88
N THR A 133 23.77 -27.40 1.82
CA THR A 133 24.79 -27.18 0.76
C THR A 133 25.79 -26.07 1.08
N GLY A 134 25.67 -25.42 2.24
CA GLY A 134 26.62 -24.38 2.67
C GLY A 134 26.40 -23.00 2.07
N ALA A 135 25.20 -22.73 1.55
CA ALA A 135 24.83 -21.42 1.00
C ALA A 135 24.14 -20.54 2.05
#